data_1f60bedb587b3a0697777303d82d34c8
#
_entry.id   1f60bedb587b3a0697777303d82d34c8
#
_cell.length_a   1.000
_cell.length_b   1.000
_cell.length_c   1.000
_cell.angle_alpha   90.00
_cell.angle_beta   90.00
_cell.angle_gamma   90.00
#
_symmetry.space_group_name_H-M   'P 1'
#
loop_
_entity.id
_entity.type
_entity.pdbx_description
1 polymer ?
#
loop_
_entity_poly.entity_id
_entity_poly.type
_entity_poly.pdbx_seq_one_letter_code
_entity_poly.pdbx_strand_id
1 'polypeptide(L)'
;VLVVGGGMVGAETADFLAEQGHEVSVIEMRDAIGPDVIHEHRIFLMEAFEKYGIEQITSAAVSAIFSDGVSYKNAADKSDETIYEARGFDTVVLSMGFSSRYTHRDGQNVVYDFADELKDIVPEVHVVGDAVRARRALDATKEAYDVALKL
;
A
#
# COMPACT_ATOMS: atom_id res chain seq x y z
N VAL A 1 -4.75 14.28 -11.80
CA VAL A 1 -4.63 12.85 -11.43
C VAL A 1 -4.75 12.70 -9.93
N LEU A 2 -5.50 11.69 -9.45
CA LEU A 2 -5.55 11.31 -8.04
C LEU A 2 -4.82 9.98 -7.84
N VAL A 3 -3.80 9.95 -6.98
CA VAL A 3 -3.11 8.72 -6.56
C VAL A 3 -3.69 8.25 -5.22
N VAL A 4 -4.29 7.06 -5.21
CA VAL A 4 -4.86 6.43 -4.01
C VAL A 4 -3.82 5.50 -3.38
N GLY A 5 -3.37 5.85 -2.20
CA GLY A 5 -2.28 5.21 -1.47
C GLY A 5 -0.96 5.98 -1.58
N GLY A 6 -0.53 6.55 -0.47
CA GLY A 6 0.68 7.38 -0.34
C GLY A 6 1.88 6.61 0.25
N GLY A 7 1.93 5.29 0.10
CA GLY A 7 3.14 4.52 0.40
C GLY A 7 4.26 4.81 -0.60
N MET A 8 5.40 4.10 -0.49
CA MET A 8 6.58 4.33 -1.35
C MET A 8 6.20 4.37 -2.84
N VAL A 9 5.50 3.36 -3.35
CA VAL A 9 5.14 3.27 -4.78
C VAL A 9 4.21 4.43 -5.20
N GLY A 10 3.20 4.75 -4.38
CA GLY A 10 2.26 5.82 -4.71
C GLY A 10 2.91 7.20 -4.67
N ALA A 11 3.77 7.44 -3.71
CA ALA A 11 4.47 8.71 -3.59
C ALA A 11 5.46 8.92 -4.74
N GLU A 12 6.24 7.89 -5.14
CA GLU A 12 7.13 7.95 -6.30
C GLU A 12 6.35 8.08 -7.62
N THR A 13 5.18 7.44 -7.72
CA THR A 13 4.30 7.61 -8.88
C THR A 13 3.76 9.04 -8.98
N ALA A 14 3.38 9.64 -7.86
CA ALA A 14 2.91 11.02 -7.82
C ALA A 14 3.99 12.01 -8.24
N ASP A 15 5.22 11.85 -7.73
CA ASP A 15 6.38 12.65 -8.13
C ASP A 15 6.64 12.53 -9.63
N PHE A 16 6.72 11.32 -10.16
CA PHE A 16 6.93 11.07 -11.59
C PHE A 16 5.86 11.73 -12.46
N LEU A 17 4.57 11.61 -12.10
CA LEU A 17 3.49 12.23 -12.86
C LEU A 17 3.53 13.74 -12.80
N ALA A 18 3.84 14.32 -11.64
CA ALA A 18 3.98 15.76 -11.48
C ALA A 18 5.18 16.33 -12.25
N GLU A 19 6.29 15.59 -12.32
CA GLU A 19 7.45 15.95 -13.16
C GLU A 19 7.08 15.97 -14.65
N GLN A 20 6.13 15.11 -15.10
CA GLN A 20 5.60 15.12 -16.46
C GLN A 20 4.59 16.28 -16.72
N GLY A 21 4.31 17.11 -15.73
CA GLY A 21 3.44 18.27 -15.84
C GLY A 21 1.97 18.02 -15.55
N HIS A 22 1.63 16.90 -14.93
CA HIS A 22 0.27 16.65 -14.46
C HIS A 22 0.00 17.35 -13.12
N GLU A 23 -1.23 17.83 -12.93
CA GLU A 23 -1.72 18.20 -11.61
C GLU A 23 -2.03 16.91 -10.82
N VAL A 24 -1.37 16.72 -9.68
CA VAL A 24 -1.43 15.49 -8.91
C VAL A 24 -1.86 15.76 -7.48
N SER A 25 -2.79 14.95 -6.99
CA SER A 25 -3.13 14.83 -5.57
C SER A 25 -2.89 13.40 -5.10
N VAL A 26 -2.46 13.22 -3.85
CA VAL A 26 -2.29 11.92 -3.22
C VAL A 26 -3.23 11.81 -2.03
N ILE A 27 -4.01 10.73 -1.97
CA ILE A 27 -4.87 10.41 -0.82
C ILE A 27 -4.35 9.18 -0.10
N GLU A 28 -4.13 9.30 1.22
CA GLU A 28 -3.54 8.26 2.06
C GLU A 28 -4.32 8.11 3.38
N MET A 29 -4.56 6.86 3.79
CA MET A 29 -5.28 6.56 5.04
C MET A 29 -4.45 6.82 6.30
N ARG A 30 -3.12 6.78 6.21
CA ARG A 30 -2.21 7.14 7.30
C ARG A 30 -2.07 8.66 7.40
N ASP A 31 -1.48 9.12 8.46
CA ASP A 31 -1.27 10.54 8.78
C ASP A 31 -0.12 11.19 8.00
N ALA A 32 0.62 10.43 7.20
CA ALA A 32 1.76 10.91 6.42
C ALA A 32 1.94 10.16 5.10
N ILE A 33 2.51 10.85 4.10
CA ILE A 33 2.95 10.27 2.83
C ILE A 33 4.34 9.66 2.99
N GLY A 34 4.56 8.49 2.36
CA GLY A 34 5.84 7.78 2.31
C GLY A 34 6.41 7.36 3.66
N PRO A 35 5.60 6.88 4.65
CA PRO A 35 6.15 6.48 5.95
C PRO A 35 7.01 5.21 5.88
N ASP A 36 6.91 4.46 4.80
CA ASP A 36 7.70 3.26 4.47
C ASP A 36 8.91 3.56 3.57
N VAL A 37 9.06 4.80 3.12
CA VAL A 37 10.26 5.28 2.40
C VAL A 37 11.40 5.48 3.40
N ILE A 38 12.62 5.10 3.04
CA ILE A 38 13.80 5.37 3.86
C ILE A 38 13.99 6.88 4.04
N HIS A 39 14.45 7.28 5.22
CA HIS A 39 14.45 8.68 5.65
C HIS A 39 15.10 9.64 4.64
N GLU A 40 16.28 9.28 4.15
CA GLU A 40 17.05 10.11 3.23
C GLU A 40 16.31 10.31 1.90
N HIS A 41 15.72 9.26 1.36
CA HIS A 41 14.95 9.35 0.12
C HIS A 41 13.65 10.14 0.32
N ARG A 42 13.00 9.98 1.48
CA ARG A 42 11.78 10.69 1.80
C ARG A 42 11.96 12.21 1.82
N ILE A 43 13.13 12.72 2.23
CA ILE A 43 13.43 14.15 2.20
C ILE A 43 13.31 14.67 0.76
N PHE A 44 14.02 14.07 -0.19
CA PHE A 44 13.98 14.48 -1.60
C PHE A 44 12.59 14.34 -2.20
N LEU A 45 11.87 13.29 -1.83
CA LEU A 45 10.50 13.07 -2.28
C LEU A 45 9.55 14.19 -1.80
N MET A 46 9.67 14.61 -0.54
CA MET A 46 8.86 15.72 0.00
C MET A 46 9.26 17.09 -0.59
N GLU A 47 10.52 17.32 -0.89
CA GLU A 47 10.97 18.50 -1.65
C GLU A 47 10.36 18.53 -3.06
N ALA A 48 10.26 17.36 -3.73
CA ALA A 48 9.58 17.25 -5.03
C ALA A 48 8.08 17.52 -4.92
N PHE A 49 7.43 17.02 -3.88
CA PHE A 49 6.01 17.29 -3.59
C PHE A 49 5.75 18.79 -3.42
N GLU A 50 6.61 19.48 -2.68
CA GLU A 50 6.53 20.95 -2.52
C GLU A 50 6.79 21.65 -3.86
N LYS A 51 7.87 21.28 -4.56
CA LYS A 51 8.27 21.89 -5.84
C LYS A 51 7.17 21.82 -6.91
N TYR A 52 6.49 20.69 -7.01
CA TYR A 52 5.45 20.45 -8.01
C TYR A 52 4.03 20.74 -7.51
N GLY A 53 3.86 21.13 -6.25
CA GLY A 53 2.57 21.45 -5.65
C GLY A 53 1.64 20.24 -5.54
N ILE A 54 2.20 19.06 -5.25
CA ILE A 54 1.41 17.82 -5.09
C ILE A 54 0.58 17.92 -3.82
N GLU A 55 -0.74 17.92 -3.96
CA GLU A 55 -1.68 17.96 -2.85
C GLU A 55 -1.65 16.66 -2.05
N GLN A 56 -1.68 16.76 -0.71
CA GLN A 56 -1.65 15.62 0.19
C GLN A 56 -2.92 15.58 1.03
N ILE A 57 -3.75 14.56 0.83
CA ILE A 57 -4.97 14.30 1.61
C ILE A 57 -4.66 13.10 2.51
N THR A 58 -4.21 13.34 3.72
CA THR A 58 -3.83 12.31 4.70
C THR A 58 -4.96 11.99 5.67
N SER A 59 -4.81 10.92 6.46
CA SER A 59 -5.85 10.40 7.36
C SER A 59 -7.18 10.16 6.64
N ALA A 60 -7.14 9.76 5.37
CA ALA A 60 -8.28 9.64 4.48
C ALA A 60 -8.40 8.23 3.90
N ALA A 61 -9.30 7.42 4.46
CA ALA A 61 -9.56 6.06 4.00
C ALA A 61 -10.58 6.07 2.86
N VAL A 62 -10.13 5.81 1.63
CA VAL A 62 -11.01 5.73 0.46
C VAL A 62 -12.02 4.60 0.62
N SER A 63 -13.29 4.90 0.36
CA SER A 63 -14.41 3.97 0.49
C SER A 63 -15.10 3.63 -0.84
N ALA A 64 -15.08 4.55 -1.81
CA ALA A 64 -15.58 4.29 -3.16
C ALA A 64 -14.83 5.11 -4.20
N ILE A 65 -14.85 4.63 -5.45
CA ILE A 65 -14.25 5.29 -6.61
C ILE A 65 -15.37 5.62 -7.59
N PHE A 66 -15.32 6.83 -8.13
CA PHE A 66 -16.27 7.34 -9.13
C PHE A 66 -15.54 7.63 -10.45
N SER A 67 -16.29 8.05 -11.43
CA SER A 67 -15.73 8.42 -12.75
C SER A 67 -14.81 9.63 -12.71
N ASP A 68 -14.92 10.48 -11.68
CA ASP A 68 -14.21 11.75 -11.54
C ASP A 68 -13.52 11.94 -10.18
N GLY A 69 -13.37 10.87 -9.38
CA GLY A 69 -12.76 10.96 -8.07
C GLY A 69 -13.13 9.84 -7.12
N VAL A 70 -13.06 10.13 -5.82
CA VAL A 70 -13.31 9.15 -4.75
C VAL A 70 -14.16 9.73 -3.62
N SER A 71 -14.79 8.85 -2.83
CA SER A 71 -15.23 9.18 -1.47
C SER A 71 -14.30 8.55 -0.45
N TYR A 72 -14.17 9.21 0.70
CA TYR A 72 -13.33 8.74 1.79
C TYR A 72 -13.91 9.09 3.17
N LYS A 73 -13.42 8.42 4.19
CA LYS A 73 -13.71 8.69 5.60
C LYS A 73 -12.46 9.12 6.33
N ASN A 74 -12.63 9.85 7.43
CA ASN A 74 -11.55 10.19 8.32
C ASN A 74 -10.99 8.92 9.00
N ALA A 75 -9.75 8.57 8.68
CA ALA A 75 -9.09 7.39 9.25
C ALA A 75 -8.53 7.63 10.65
N ALA A 76 -8.32 8.89 11.03
CA ALA A 76 -7.82 9.26 12.35
C ALA A 76 -8.91 9.23 13.43
N ASP A 77 -10.16 9.48 13.03
CA ASP A 77 -11.31 9.44 13.96
C ASP A 77 -12.37 8.44 13.46
N LYS A 78 -12.40 7.27 14.06
CA LYS A 78 -13.36 6.22 13.73
C LYS A 78 -14.80 6.52 14.15
N SER A 79 -15.01 7.54 14.99
CA SER A 79 -16.34 8.01 15.38
C SER A 79 -16.93 9.01 14.39
N ASP A 80 -16.11 9.57 13.51
CA ASP A 80 -16.53 10.42 12.41
C ASP A 80 -17.09 9.56 11.27
N GLU A 81 -18.41 9.52 11.15
CA GLU A 81 -19.10 8.81 10.07
C GLU A 81 -19.29 9.68 8.80
N THR A 82 -18.74 10.88 8.80
CA THR A 82 -18.85 11.80 7.65
C THR A 82 -18.16 11.18 6.42
N ILE A 83 -18.86 11.24 5.30
CA ILE A 83 -18.31 10.87 3.99
C ILE A 83 -17.85 12.14 3.31
N TYR A 84 -16.58 12.21 3.03
CA TYR A 84 -15.93 13.27 2.27
C TYR A 84 -15.77 12.84 0.81
N GLU A 85 -15.61 13.80 -0.09
CA GLU A 85 -15.39 13.53 -1.51
C GLU A 85 -14.22 14.36 -2.03
N ALA A 86 -13.39 13.74 -2.85
CA ALA A 86 -12.37 14.39 -3.68
C ALA A 86 -12.77 14.19 -5.15
N ARG A 87 -13.09 15.26 -5.85
CA ARG A 87 -13.67 15.24 -7.19
C ARG A 87 -12.88 16.10 -8.18
N GLY A 88 -13.16 15.95 -9.46
CA GLY A 88 -12.55 16.73 -10.53
C GLY A 88 -11.27 16.13 -11.08
N PHE A 89 -11.09 14.83 -10.95
CA PHE A 89 -9.92 14.10 -11.45
C PHE A 89 -10.27 13.31 -12.72
N ASP A 90 -9.46 13.45 -13.76
CA ASP A 90 -9.59 12.70 -15.01
C ASP A 90 -9.08 11.25 -14.87
N THR A 91 -8.21 11.00 -13.91
CA THR A 91 -7.56 9.70 -13.72
C THR A 91 -7.39 9.41 -12.23
N VAL A 92 -7.68 8.17 -11.85
CA VAL A 92 -7.41 7.63 -10.52
C VAL A 92 -6.41 6.49 -10.64
N VAL A 93 -5.26 6.62 -9.98
CA VAL A 93 -4.20 5.60 -9.90
C VAL A 93 -4.30 4.88 -8.57
N LEU A 94 -4.39 3.55 -8.59
CA LEU A 94 -4.47 2.73 -7.38
C LEU A 94 -3.10 2.22 -6.97
N SER A 95 -2.63 2.64 -5.81
CA SER A 95 -1.34 2.23 -5.21
C SER A 95 -1.52 1.79 -3.75
N MET A 96 -2.50 0.92 -3.51
CA MET A 96 -2.93 0.48 -2.18
C MET A 96 -2.14 -0.72 -1.64
N GLY A 97 -0.96 -1.00 -2.21
CA GLY A 97 -0.09 -2.11 -1.81
C GLY A 97 -0.53 -3.46 -2.37
N PHE A 98 0.05 -4.52 -1.83
CA PHE A 98 -0.17 -5.90 -2.25
C PHE A 98 -0.62 -6.77 -1.08
N SER A 99 -1.38 -7.81 -1.39
CA SER A 99 -1.70 -8.89 -0.46
C SER A 99 -1.37 -10.23 -1.10
N SER A 100 -1.03 -11.23 -0.28
CA SER A 100 -0.87 -12.58 -0.79
C SER A 100 -2.20 -13.09 -1.36
N ARG A 101 -2.14 -13.69 -2.56
CA ARG A 101 -3.31 -14.30 -3.20
C ARG A 101 -3.76 -15.59 -2.50
N TYR A 102 -2.82 -16.28 -1.87
CA TYR A 102 -3.02 -17.61 -1.28
C TYR A 102 -3.02 -17.57 0.24
N THR A 103 -3.22 -16.39 0.82
CA THR A 103 -3.25 -16.20 2.28
C THR A 103 -4.47 -15.39 2.64
N HIS A 104 -5.35 -15.95 3.45
CA HIS A 104 -6.51 -15.26 3.97
C HIS A 104 -6.65 -15.45 5.49
N ARG A 105 -7.57 -14.73 6.10
CA ARG A 105 -7.90 -14.90 7.51
C ARG A 105 -9.23 -15.62 7.66
N ASP A 106 -9.22 -16.66 8.49
CA ASP A 106 -10.42 -17.29 9.02
C ASP A 106 -10.48 -17.00 10.53
N GLY A 107 -11.29 -16.03 10.91
CA GLY A 107 -11.31 -15.49 12.27
C GLY A 107 -9.96 -14.92 12.68
N GLN A 108 -9.34 -15.49 13.72
CA GLN A 108 -7.99 -15.11 14.18
C GLN A 108 -6.86 -15.90 13.51
N ASN A 109 -7.19 -16.94 12.75
CA ASN A 109 -6.20 -17.79 12.10
C ASN A 109 -5.77 -17.22 10.76
N VAL A 110 -4.49 -17.43 10.42
CA VAL A 110 -3.95 -17.19 9.09
C VAL A 110 -3.93 -18.52 8.36
N VAL A 111 -4.63 -18.58 7.24
CA VAL A 111 -4.73 -19.77 6.38
C VAL A 111 -3.86 -19.55 5.15
N TYR A 112 -3.07 -20.56 4.80
CA TYR A 112 -2.20 -20.58 3.63
C TYR A 112 -2.70 -21.67 2.68
N ASP A 113 -3.68 -21.33 1.83
CA ASP A 113 -4.43 -22.28 1.00
C ASP A 113 -3.54 -23.29 0.30
N PHE A 114 -2.46 -22.81 -0.36
CA PHE A 114 -1.57 -23.68 -1.11
C PHE A 114 -0.68 -24.56 -0.22
N ALA A 115 -0.29 -24.08 0.95
CA ALA A 115 0.50 -24.86 1.90
C ALA A 115 -0.34 -25.97 2.55
N ASP A 116 -1.60 -25.68 2.83
CA ASP A 116 -2.52 -26.66 3.41
C ASP A 116 -2.84 -27.80 2.43
N GLU A 117 -3.01 -27.52 1.14
CA GLU A 117 -3.16 -28.53 0.10
C GLU A 117 -1.95 -29.46 -0.05
N LEU A 118 -0.74 -28.96 0.24
CA LEU A 118 0.49 -29.73 0.10
C LEU A 118 0.85 -30.59 1.32
N LYS A 119 0.27 -30.35 2.48
CA LYS A 119 0.61 -31.04 3.74
C LYS A 119 0.43 -32.56 3.67
N ASP A 120 -0.55 -33.03 2.88
CA ASP A 120 -0.80 -34.45 2.70
C ASP A 120 0.02 -35.08 1.56
N ILE A 121 0.75 -34.27 0.79
CA ILE A 121 1.50 -34.68 -0.39
C ILE A 121 3.00 -34.77 -0.12
N VAL A 122 3.52 -33.81 0.67
CA VAL A 122 4.95 -33.72 1.00
C VAL A 122 5.15 -33.72 2.51
N PRO A 123 6.28 -34.28 3.00
CA PRO A 123 6.53 -34.42 4.44
C PRO A 123 6.65 -33.08 5.17
N GLU A 124 7.08 -32.05 4.48
CA GLU A 124 7.39 -30.76 5.08
C GLU A 124 7.06 -29.61 4.10
N VAL A 125 6.36 -28.57 4.58
CA VAL A 125 5.96 -27.40 3.80
C VAL A 125 6.32 -26.15 4.59
N HIS A 126 7.08 -25.25 3.98
CA HIS A 126 7.45 -23.96 4.55
C HIS A 126 6.90 -22.83 3.71
N VAL A 127 6.23 -21.87 4.35
CA VAL A 127 5.70 -20.66 3.71
C VAL A 127 6.62 -19.50 4.06
N VAL A 128 7.12 -18.80 3.06
CA VAL A 128 8.07 -17.68 3.23
C VAL A 128 7.75 -16.51 2.28
N GLY A 129 8.28 -15.34 2.60
CA GLY A 129 8.18 -14.15 1.76
C GLY A 129 6.76 -13.64 1.59
N ASP A 130 6.42 -13.19 0.39
CA ASP A 130 5.12 -12.59 0.08
C ASP A 130 3.95 -13.56 0.18
N ALA A 131 4.22 -14.86 0.17
CA ALA A 131 3.19 -15.87 0.48
C ALA A 131 2.72 -15.77 1.93
N VAL A 132 3.59 -15.38 2.87
CA VAL A 132 3.22 -15.08 4.26
C VAL A 132 2.55 -13.72 4.36
N ARG A 133 3.21 -12.70 3.83
CA ARG A 133 2.76 -11.31 3.80
C ARG A 133 3.62 -10.50 2.83
N ALA A 134 3.00 -9.73 1.95
CA ALA A 134 3.72 -8.83 1.06
C ALA A 134 4.54 -7.79 1.85
N ARG A 135 5.86 -7.76 1.61
CA ARG A 135 6.85 -6.89 2.28
C ARG A 135 8.01 -6.60 1.33
N ARG A 136 9.21 -6.38 1.87
CA ARG A 136 10.42 -6.13 1.10
C ARG A 136 11.14 -7.44 0.74
N ALA A 137 11.93 -7.43 -0.33
CA ALA A 137 12.75 -8.57 -0.73
C ALA A 137 13.67 -9.08 0.38
N LEU A 138 14.18 -8.18 1.24
CA LEU A 138 14.98 -8.53 2.39
C LEU A 138 14.24 -9.45 3.38
N ASP A 139 12.97 -9.21 3.62
CA ASP A 139 12.15 -10.04 4.51
C ASP A 139 12.02 -11.45 3.94
N ALA A 140 11.72 -11.54 2.63
CA ALA A 140 11.60 -12.82 1.94
C ALA A 140 12.92 -13.62 1.97
N THR A 141 14.04 -12.95 1.70
CA THR A 141 15.38 -13.58 1.73
C THR A 141 15.74 -14.07 3.14
N LYS A 142 15.46 -13.25 4.17
CA LYS A 142 15.72 -13.61 5.56
C LYS A 142 14.88 -14.81 5.99
N GLU A 143 13.59 -14.82 5.70
CA GLU A 143 12.70 -15.94 6.05
C GLU A 143 13.16 -17.24 5.36
N ALA A 144 13.50 -17.18 4.07
CA ALA A 144 14.02 -18.33 3.33
C ALA A 144 15.32 -18.86 3.92
N TYR A 145 16.23 -17.96 4.30
CA TYR A 145 17.48 -18.32 4.98
C TYR A 145 17.24 -19.00 6.34
N ASP A 146 16.33 -18.42 7.17
CA ASP A 146 16.00 -18.96 8.49
C ASP A 146 15.35 -20.37 8.40
N VAL A 147 14.63 -20.66 7.32
CA VAL A 147 14.10 -21.99 7.02
C VAL A 147 15.24 -22.93 6.60
N ALA A 148 16.05 -22.51 5.63
CA ALA A 148 17.13 -23.35 5.10
C ALA A 148 18.16 -23.79 6.16
N LEU A 149 18.34 -22.99 7.22
CA LEU A 149 19.22 -23.38 8.34
C LEU A 149 18.65 -24.48 9.25
N LYS A 150 17.38 -24.81 9.12
CA LYS A 150 16.67 -25.82 9.93
C LYS A 150 16.45 -27.13 9.20
N LEU A 151 16.63 -27.13 7.88
CA LEU A 151 16.61 -28.32 7.03
C LEU A 151 17.93 -29.07 7.08
#